data_407c1eeab755495dc148e984c845a90e
#
_entry.id   407c1eeab755495dc148e984c845a90e
#
_cell.length_a   1.000
_cell.length_b   1.000
_cell.length_c   1.000
_cell.angle_alpha   90.00
_cell.angle_beta   90.00
_cell.angle_gamma   90.00
#
_symmetry.space_group_name_H-M   'P 1'
#
loop_
_entity.id
_entity.type
_entity.pdbx_description
1 polymer ?
#
loop_
_entity_poly.entity_id
_entity_poly.type
_entity_poly.pdbx_seq_one_letter_code
_entity_poly.pdbx_strand_id
1 'polypeptide(L)'
;MQRSLVGSEMCIRDRSIAGLEVLDEDFNRDRVKIAFNPLATDSDKRFAVQDASHLKDKKWIPDISEVFKNDFDPFEFVPKYCNNNLGVKPNEVNNAIMKLRGIANRQIGVIELDHSLDIDEVTEIFIRINSKGTALSQSDFVMSKMAADTVHGGNILRKVVDYFCHLAVKPDFYPQMIKDLEFEKTEFASKIKWLAKDNEDIYNPDYNDMLRVAFMYSFNRAKLSDLVSLLSGRDFETREFKEEIVEDSYNKLCEGIKVFINEHNFEQFVLAIKGAGFKSSKQLNSQMTLDFAYMLYLKLSKDSSIPHDQVKHHVQKWFVLSTLTGRYVGSPESVMSRDIRLINEKGFINFFYEIEASVLSDTFWDISLPQNLETTSTNSPAFNTFLAAQINLNCNSLFMHGTMISDLINISGDVHHIFPKAYLKNNGIDTKGRYNQVANFTYLDTQVNKAISDDAPNIYFQSALEQCDKKNIAFGNIFERDALMKNLSENAIPESIVSMTVENYDDFLADRRKLMAQLMMRYYKGL
;
A
#
# COMPACT_ATOMS: atom_id res chain seq x y z
N MET A 1 -0.17 3.11 17.59
CA MET A 1 -1.02 3.18 18.81
C MET A 1 -1.18 1.82 19.50
N GLN A 2 -1.11 0.69 18.79
CA GLN A 2 -1.35 -0.66 19.34
C GLN A 2 -0.15 -1.30 20.07
N ARG A 3 1.06 -0.84 19.81
CA ARG A 3 2.28 -1.36 20.48
C ARG A 3 2.33 -1.14 22.00
N SER A 4 1.44 -0.31 22.55
CA SER A 4 1.44 0.02 23.98
C SER A 4 0.55 -0.88 24.83
N LEU A 5 -0.20 -1.80 24.25
CA LEU A 5 -1.18 -2.62 25.00
C LEU A 5 -0.59 -3.92 25.55
N VAL A 6 0.52 -4.39 25.00
CA VAL A 6 1.16 -5.65 25.40
C VAL A 6 2.47 -5.40 26.17
N GLY A 7 2.49 -4.84 27.17
CA GLY A 7 3.61 -4.46 28.07
C GLY A 7 3.14 -3.37 29.01
N SER A 8 1.82 -3.27 29.17
CA SER A 8 1.17 -2.05 29.58
C SER A 8 0.97 -1.90 31.09
N GLU A 9 1.27 -2.87 31.92
CA GLU A 9 1.16 -2.62 33.38
C GLU A 9 2.12 -1.54 33.86
N MET A 10 3.33 -1.46 33.33
CA MET A 10 4.24 -0.34 33.61
C MET A 10 3.81 0.96 32.91
N CYS A 11 3.14 0.87 31.80
CA CYS A 11 2.77 2.04 31.01
C CYS A 11 1.57 2.82 31.57
N ILE A 12 0.68 2.18 32.32
CA ILE A 12 -0.53 2.82 32.86
C ILE A 12 -0.25 3.51 34.20
N ARG A 13 0.69 3.01 34.99
CA ARG A 13 1.01 3.57 36.31
C ARG A 13 1.74 4.91 36.30
N ASP A 14 2.59 5.18 35.30
CA ASP A 14 3.44 6.36 35.30
C ASP A 14 3.02 7.48 34.34
N ARG A 15 1.84 7.35 33.71
CA ARG A 15 1.37 8.33 32.72
C ARG A 15 0.54 9.42 33.33
N SER A 16 0.93 10.65 33.04
CA SER A 16 0.05 11.78 33.31
C SER A 16 -1.23 11.62 32.48
N ILE A 17 -2.38 11.98 33.06
CA ILE A 17 -3.71 11.98 32.43
C ILE A 17 -3.71 12.68 31.05
N ALA A 18 -2.68 13.44 30.73
CA ALA A 18 -2.60 14.37 29.62
C ALA A 18 -1.54 14.06 28.57
N GLY A 19 -0.96 12.88 28.56
CA GLY A 19 0.02 12.54 27.53
C GLY A 19 0.21 11.04 27.35
N LEU A 20 0.27 10.63 26.10
CA LEU A 20 0.68 9.30 25.68
C LEU A 20 2.13 9.38 25.20
N GLU A 21 3.01 8.57 25.78
CA GLU A 21 4.28 8.28 25.13
C GLU A 21 4.01 7.31 23.99
N VAL A 22 4.35 7.73 22.80
CA VAL A 22 4.32 6.89 21.60
C VAL A 22 5.75 6.76 21.09
N LEU A 23 6.01 5.66 20.44
CA LEU A 23 7.20 5.58 19.61
C LEU A 23 6.88 6.36 18.33
N ASP A 24 7.69 7.36 18.02
CA ASP A 24 7.66 8.04 16.74
C ASP A 24 8.13 7.08 15.62
N GLU A 25 8.14 7.57 14.40
CA GLU A 25 8.59 6.79 13.26
C GLU A 25 10.07 6.35 13.36
N ASP A 26 10.85 7.02 14.20
CA ASP A 26 12.26 6.73 14.46
C ASP A 26 12.48 5.92 15.76
N PHE A 27 11.42 5.32 16.31
CA PHE A 27 11.42 4.57 17.56
C PHE A 27 11.90 5.36 18.78
N ASN A 28 11.98 6.69 18.68
CA ASN A 28 12.19 7.51 19.85
C ASN A 28 10.88 7.60 20.63
N ARG A 29 11.00 7.60 21.94
CA ARG A 29 9.85 7.88 22.79
C ARG A 29 9.53 9.38 22.72
N ASP A 30 8.47 9.72 22.03
CA ASP A 30 7.93 11.06 22.03
C ASP A 30 6.60 11.11 22.76
N ARG A 31 6.35 12.24 23.40
CA ARG A 31 5.09 12.48 24.10
C ARG A 31 4.13 13.15 23.15
N VAL A 32 3.10 12.41 22.75
CA VAL A 32 1.97 13.02 22.02
C VAL A 32 1.29 14.01 22.92
N LYS A 33 1.34 15.28 22.56
CA LYS A 33 0.61 16.35 23.19
C LYS A 33 -0.77 16.45 22.56
N ILE A 34 -1.79 16.60 23.40
CA ILE A 34 -3.15 16.79 22.95
C ILE A 34 -3.52 18.24 23.12
N ALA A 35 -3.86 18.89 22.01
CA ALA A 35 -4.40 20.23 21.99
C ALA A 35 -5.91 20.23 22.25
N PHE A 36 -6.42 21.24 22.94
CA PHE A 36 -7.82 21.40 23.29
C PHE A 36 -8.35 22.78 22.90
N ASN A 37 -9.48 22.80 22.20
CA ASN A 37 -10.18 24.04 21.84
C ASN A 37 -11.46 24.19 22.69
N PRO A 38 -11.45 25.07 23.72
CA PRO A 38 -12.61 25.30 24.57
C PRO A 38 -13.82 25.88 23.84
N LEU A 39 -13.58 26.55 22.71
CA LEU A 39 -14.58 27.29 21.94
C LEU A 39 -15.28 26.42 20.86
N ALA A 40 -14.80 25.23 20.59
CA ALA A 40 -15.43 24.37 19.60
C ALA A 40 -16.81 23.91 20.06
N THR A 41 -17.81 24.09 19.21
CA THR A 41 -19.20 23.66 19.45
C THR A 41 -19.39 22.17 19.18
N ASP A 42 -18.59 21.60 18.28
CA ASP A 42 -18.59 20.22 17.88
C ASP A 42 -17.62 19.40 18.76
N SER A 43 -18.08 18.31 19.34
CA SER A 43 -17.26 17.44 20.21
C SER A 43 -16.03 16.92 19.49
N ASP A 44 -16.17 16.58 18.20
CA ASP A 44 -15.12 15.97 17.39
C ASP A 44 -14.02 16.96 17.00
N LYS A 45 -14.30 18.27 17.13
CA LYS A 45 -13.35 19.35 16.85
C LYS A 45 -12.71 19.96 18.08
N ARG A 46 -12.97 19.42 19.27
CA ARG A 46 -12.44 19.93 20.54
C ARG A 46 -11.05 19.45 20.86
N PHE A 47 -10.66 18.30 20.37
CA PHE A 47 -9.38 17.68 20.64
C PHE A 47 -8.64 17.40 19.35
N ALA A 48 -7.34 17.63 19.35
CA ALA A 48 -6.45 17.28 18.25
C ALA A 48 -5.07 16.86 18.78
N VAL A 49 -4.34 16.07 18.03
CA VAL A 49 -2.90 15.90 18.27
C VAL A 49 -2.23 17.22 17.95
N GLN A 50 -1.40 17.71 18.89
CA GLN A 50 -0.71 18.98 18.72
C GLN A 50 0.19 18.97 17.48
N ASP A 51 0.05 19.99 16.66
CA ASP A 51 0.94 20.30 15.55
C ASP A 51 1.30 21.80 15.53
N ALA A 52 2.05 22.23 14.52
CA ALA A 52 2.47 23.61 14.38
C ALA A 52 1.30 24.62 14.20
N SER A 53 0.15 24.17 13.71
CA SER A 53 -1.04 25.01 13.55
C SER A 53 -1.69 25.31 14.90
N HIS A 54 -1.79 24.32 15.77
CA HIS A 54 -2.34 24.43 17.12
C HIS A 54 -1.46 25.28 18.04
N LEU A 55 -0.16 25.37 17.79
CA LEU A 55 0.75 26.27 18.51
C LEU A 55 0.56 27.76 18.12
N LYS A 56 0.11 28.02 16.88
CA LYS A 56 -0.06 29.40 16.36
C LYS A 56 -1.47 29.94 16.59
N ASP A 57 -2.49 29.09 16.58
CA ASP A 57 -3.88 29.51 16.77
C ASP A 57 -4.20 29.64 18.26
N LYS A 58 -4.39 30.87 18.71
CA LYS A 58 -4.69 31.23 20.11
C LYS A 58 -6.00 30.63 20.67
N LYS A 59 -6.86 30.07 19.82
CA LYS A 59 -8.07 29.38 20.24
C LYS A 59 -7.76 28.02 20.86
N TRP A 60 -6.61 27.46 20.57
CA TRP A 60 -6.19 26.18 21.11
C TRP A 60 -5.35 26.36 22.37
N ILE A 61 -5.62 25.52 23.36
CA ILE A 61 -4.70 25.22 24.46
C ILE A 61 -3.79 24.13 23.90
N PRO A 62 -2.49 24.43 23.65
CA PRO A 62 -1.64 23.51 22.88
C PRO A 62 -1.38 22.17 23.55
N ASP A 63 -1.38 22.13 24.89
CA ASP A 63 -1.16 20.91 25.65
C ASP A 63 -2.12 20.89 26.84
N ILE A 64 -3.06 19.93 26.83
CA ILE A 64 -4.03 19.77 27.92
C ILE A 64 -3.37 19.49 29.27
N SER A 65 -2.12 19.03 29.30
CA SER A 65 -1.40 18.80 30.54
C SER A 65 -1.26 20.07 31.38
N GLU A 66 -1.27 21.24 30.76
CA GLU A 66 -1.20 22.50 31.45
C GLU A 66 -2.39 22.73 32.40
N VAL A 67 -3.60 22.32 31.99
CA VAL A 67 -4.81 22.47 32.81
C VAL A 67 -4.98 21.38 33.87
N PHE A 68 -4.14 20.34 33.84
CA PHE A 68 -4.13 19.26 34.83
C PHE A 68 -3.03 19.41 35.89
N LYS A 69 -2.17 20.42 35.80
CA LYS A 69 -1.18 20.70 36.83
C LYS A 69 -1.84 20.99 38.19
N ASN A 70 -1.17 20.60 39.25
CA ASN A 70 -1.66 20.83 40.62
C ASN A 70 -1.77 22.30 40.99
N ASP A 71 -0.93 23.13 40.39
CA ASP A 71 -0.84 24.60 40.57
C ASP A 71 -1.66 25.38 39.54
N PHE A 72 -2.49 24.71 38.72
CA PHE A 72 -3.32 25.36 37.73
C PHE A 72 -4.39 26.25 38.39
N ASP A 73 -4.32 27.54 38.13
CA ASP A 73 -5.32 28.54 38.58
C ASP A 73 -6.25 28.98 37.43
N PRO A 74 -7.53 28.57 37.44
CA PRO A 74 -8.50 29.00 36.44
C PRO A 74 -8.74 30.52 36.46
N PHE A 75 -8.60 31.16 37.63
CA PHE A 75 -8.84 32.61 37.79
C PHE A 75 -7.76 33.45 37.11
N GLU A 76 -6.55 32.93 36.97
CA GLU A 76 -5.49 33.54 36.19
C GLU A 76 -5.56 33.16 34.70
N PHE A 77 -5.80 31.89 34.44
CA PHE A 77 -5.75 31.34 33.08
C PHE A 77 -6.89 31.85 32.19
N VAL A 78 -8.14 31.83 32.66
CA VAL A 78 -9.31 32.18 31.84
C VAL A 78 -9.29 33.63 31.36
N PRO A 79 -8.98 34.65 32.20
CA PRO A 79 -8.82 36.03 31.71
C PRO A 79 -7.72 36.18 30.66
N LYS A 80 -6.58 35.52 30.85
CA LYS A 80 -5.46 35.55 29.91
C LYS A 80 -5.85 34.94 28.56
N TYR A 81 -6.60 33.81 28.58
CA TYR A 81 -7.12 33.18 27.38
C TYR A 81 -8.12 34.10 26.65
N CYS A 82 -9.07 34.72 27.38
CA CYS A 82 -10.06 35.61 26.80
C CYS A 82 -9.43 36.90 26.21
N ASN A 83 -8.38 37.43 26.83
CA ASN A 83 -7.65 38.57 26.28
C ASN A 83 -6.98 38.25 24.94
N ASN A 84 -6.58 37.03 24.74
CA ASN A 84 -6.02 36.56 23.47
C ASN A 84 -7.09 36.21 22.41
N ASN A 85 -8.36 36.07 22.82
CA ASN A 85 -9.49 35.66 21.99
C ASN A 85 -10.67 36.62 22.21
N LEU A 86 -10.65 37.78 21.51
CA LEU A 86 -11.64 38.81 21.70
C LEU A 86 -13.07 38.33 21.43
N GLY A 87 -14.02 38.76 22.27
CA GLY A 87 -15.43 38.39 22.16
C GLY A 87 -15.85 37.08 22.83
N VAL A 88 -14.92 36.36 23.45
CA VAL A 88 -15.17 35.10 24.16
C VAL A 88 -15.63 35.39 25.60
N LYS A 89 -16.68 34.68 26.04
CA LYS A 89 -17.19 34.79 27.40
C LYS A 89 -16.39 33.93 28.38
N PRO A 90 -15.86 34.53 29.47
CA PRO A 90 -15.06 33.79 30.46
C PRO A 90 -15.76 32.55 31.01
N ASN A 91 -17.06 32.61 31.22
CA ASN A 91 -17.84 31.49 31.73
C ASN A 91 -17.87 30.27 30.78
N GLU A 92 -17.86 30.49 29.47
CA GLU A 92 -17.86 29.42 28.47
C GLU A 92 -16.52 28.68 28.50
N VAL A 93 -15.43 29.42 28.57
CA VAL A 93 -14.06 28.85 28.67
C VAL A 93 -13.89 28.10 29.99
N ASN A 94 -14.29 28.70 31.09
CA ASN A 94 -14.20 28.08 32.41
C ASN A 94 -15.00 26.75 32.46
N ASN A 95 -16.22 26.77 31.96
CA ASN A 95 -17.06 25.55 31.91
C ASN A 95 -16.42 24.44 31.05
N ALA A 96 -15.81 24.80 29.93
CA ALA A 96 -15.11 23.84 29.07
C ALA A 96 -13.89 23.23 29.78
N ILE A 97 -13.08 24.06 30.44
CA ILE A 97 -11.92 23.61 31.23
C ILE A 97 -12.36 22.74 32.41
N MET A 98 -13.39 23.14 33.13
CA MET A 98 -13.90 22.34 34.28
C MET A 98 -14.47 20.99 33.83
N LYS A 99 -15.15 20.95 32.70
CA LYS A 99 -15.55 19.66 32.07
C LYS A 99 -14.36 18.79 31.70
N LEU A 100 -13.31 19.39 31.12
CA LEU A 100 -12.06 18.67 30.79
C LEU A 100 -11.42 18.10 32.07
N ARG A 101 -11.22 18.91 33.10
CA ARG A 101 -10.67 18.45 34.40
C ARG A 101 -11.54 17.37 35.06
N GLY A 102 -12.85 17.46 34.89
CA GLY A 102 -13.82 16.46 35.40
C GLY A 102 -13.64 15.05 34.83
N ILE A 103 -12.95 14.93 33.70
CA ILE A 103 -12.63 13.61 33.09
C ILE A 103 -11.72 12.80 34.03
N ALA A 104 -10.81 13.46 34.75
CA ALA A 104 -9.90 12.80 35.68
C ALA A 104 -10.63 12.08 36.85
N ASN A 105 -11.82 12.53 37.17
CA ASN A 105 -12.64 11.96 38.26
C ASN A 105 -13.63 10.87 37.78
N ARG A 106 -13.61 10.52 36.48
CA ARG A 106 -14.46 9.44 35.98
C ARG A 106 -13.86 8.10 36.34
N GLN A 107 -14.74 7.22 36.81
CA GLN A 107 -14.36 5.83 37.09
C GLN A 107 -14.07 5.09 35.78
N ILE A 108 -12.96 4.38 35.77
CA ILE A 108 -12.58 3.45 34.70
C ILE A 108 -12.79 2.04 35.28
N GLY A 109 -13.57 1.23 34.57
CA GLY A 109 -13.66 -0.19 34.88
C GLY A 109 -12.36 -0.89 34.47
N VAL A 110 -11.72 -1.57 35.41
CA VAL A 110 -10.56 -2.45 35.13
C VAL A 110 -11.06 -3.89 35.32
N ILE A 111 -10.88 -4.71 34.29
CA ILE A 111 -11.13 -6.15 34.35
C ILE A 111 -9.73 -6.80 34.34
N GLU A 112 -9.35 -7.36 35.47
CA GLU A 112 -8.19 -8.23 35.58
C GLU A 112 -8.59 -9.64 35.12
N LEU A 113 -7.87 -10.18 34.17
CA LEU A 113 -8.03 -11.55 33.71
C LEU A 113 -7.21 -12.47 34.61
N ASP A 114 -7.75 -13.63 34.94
CA ASP A 114 -7.05 -14.63 35.74
C ASP A 114 -5.84 -15.16 34.96
N HIS A 115 -4.71 -15.31 35.63
CA HIS A 115 -3.44 -15.80 35.06
C HIS A 115 -3.52 -17.27 34.60
N SER A 116 -4.55 -18.00 35.00
CA SER A 116 -4.78 -19.39 34.58
C SER A 116 -5.55 -19.51 33.26
N LEU A 117 -6.09 -18.39 32.73
CA LEU A 117 -6.76 -18.39 31.42
C LEU A 117 -5.75 -18.68 30.33
N ASP A 118 -6.16 -19.53 29.39
CA ASP A 118 -5.33 -19.76 28.22
C ASP A 118 -5.34 -18.54 27.27
N ILE A 119 -4.39 -18.51 26.35
CA ILE A 119 -4.22 -17.37 25.46
C ILE A 119 -5.38 -17.22 24.47
N ASP A 120 -6.07 -18.31 24.14
CA ASP A 120 -7.22 -18.26 23.22
C ASP A 120 -8.42 -17.62 23.93
N GLU A 121 -8.65 -17.92 25.22
CA GLU A 121 -9.68 -17.27 26.05
C GLU A 121 -9.37 -15.79 26.26
N VAL A 122 -8.11 -15.45 26.58
CA VAL A 122 -7.66 -14.05 26.69
C VAL A 122 -7.86 -13.31 25.37
N THR A 123 -7.52 -13.92 24.26
CA THR A 123 -7.69 -13.37 22.92
C THR A 123 -9.16 -13.14 22.59
N GLU A 124 -10.04 -14.08 22.91
CA GLU A 124 -11.48 -13.94 22.67
C GLU A 124 -12.09 -12.83 23.52
N ILE A 125 -11.72 -12.75 24.78
CA ILE A 125 -12.13 -11.67 25.68
C ILE A 125 -11.67 -10.32 25.15
N PHE A 126 -10.42 -10.24 24.68
CA PHE A 126 -9.85 -9.02 24.14
C PHE A 126 -10.55 -8.58 22.85
N ILE A 127 -10.86 -9.51 21.93
CA ILE A 127 -11.66 -9.25 20.72
C ILE A 127 -13.05 -8.71 21.10
N ARG A 128 -13.74 -9.32 22.07
CA ARG A 128 -15.07 -8.89 22.52
C ARG A 128 -15.05 -7.49 23.13
N ILE A 129 -14.04 -7.18 23.94
CA ILE A 129 -13.89 -5.85 24.55
C ILE A 129 -13.61 -4.79 23.47
N ASN A 130 -12.78 -5.10 22.50
CA ASN A 130 -12.41 -4.18 21.43
C ASN A 130 -13.40 -4.17 20.25
N SER A 131 -14.45 -4.96 20.26
CA SER A 131 -15.44 -5.05 19.18
C SER A 131 -16.15 -3.72 18.86
N LYS A 132 -16.09 -2.74 19.74
CA LYS A 132 -16.61 -1.38 19.55
C LYS A 132 -15.52 -0.35 19.21
N GLY A 133 -14.26 -0.75 19.13
CA GLY A 133 -13.10 0.06 18.76
C GLY A 133 -12.48 -0.39 17.43
N THR A 134 -11.20 -0.08 17.23
CA THR A 134 -10.44 -0.61 16.10
C THR A 134 -10.22 -2.11 16.30
N ALA A 135 -10.78 -2.93 15.44
CA ALA A 135 -10.58 -4.37 15.47
C ALA A 135 -9.10 -4.72 15.25
N LEU A 136 -8.54 -5.57 16.11
CA LEU A 136 -7.19 -6.09 15.93
C LEU A 136 -7.17 -7.09 14.77
N SER A 137 -6.14 -7.02 13.97
CA SER A 137 -5.88 -7.99 12.91
C SER A 137 -5.29 -9.28 13.48
N GLN A 138 -5.40 -10.38 12.73
CA GLN A 138 -4.74 -11.63 13.11
C GLN A 138 -3.21 -11.48 13.22
N SER A 139 -2.63 -10.59 12.41
CA SER A 139 -1.21 -10.27 12.49
C SER A 139 -0.82 -9.60 13.80
N ASP A 140 -1.70 -8.73 14.36
CA ASP A 140 -1.46 -8.12 15.67
C ASP A 140 -1.41 -9.18 16.79
N PHE A 141 -2.25 -10.22 16.68
CA PHE A 141 -2.21 -11.35 17.61
C PHE A 141 -0.93 -12.16 17.46
N VAL A 142 -0.49 -12.44 16.22
CA VAL A 142 0.80 -13.11 15.97
C VAL A 142 1.94 -12.30 16.59
N MET A 143 1.99 -10.99 16.33
CA MET A 143 3.02 -10.10 16.86
C MET A 143 2.99 -10.05 18.40
N SER A 144 1.82 -10.07 19.01
CA SER A 144 1.66 -10.11 20.46
C SER A 144 2.14 -11.42 21.06
N LYS A 145 1.81 -12.55 20.43
CA LYS A 145 2.31 -13.87 20.87
C LYS A 145 3.82 -13.96 20.76
N MET A 146 4.37 -13.56 19.63
CA MET A 146 5.82 -13.52 19.46
C MET A 146 6.49 -12.63 20.51
N ALA A 147 5.90 -11.50 20.88
CA ALA A 147 6.43 -10.61 21.91
C ALA A 147 6.48 -11.25 23.31
N ALA A 148 5.49 -12.07 23.63
CA ALA A 148 5.37 -12.74 24.91
C ALA A 148 6.25 -14.00 25.02
N ASP A 149 6.61 -14.60 23.88
CA ASP A 149 7.42 -15.81 23.85
C ASP A 149 8.92 -15.50 24.02
N THR A 150 9.50 -15.99 25.11
CA THR A 150 10.94 -15.90 25.41
C THR A 150 11.63 -17.25 25.36
N VAL A 151 10.86 -18.34 25.22
CA VAL A 151 11.38 -19.72 25.27
C VAL A 151 11.81 -20.19 23.88
N HIS A 152 11.01 -19.92 22.85
CA HIS A 152 11.24 -20.38 21.49
C HIS A 152 11.83 -19.26 20.58
N GLY A 153 12.19 -18.10 21.17
CA GLY A 153 12.80 -16.97 20.45
C GLY A 153 11.81 -16.08 19.73
N GLY A 154 10.52 -16.17 20.05
CA GLY A 154 9.47 -15.35 19.45
C GLY A 154 9.72 -13.85 19.63
N ASN A 155 10.19 -13.42 20.80
CA ASN A 155 10.54 -12.04 21.08
C ASN A 155 11.63 -11.49 20.12
N ILE A 156 12.61 -12.30 19.74
CA ILE A 156 13.63 -11.94 18.75
C ILE A 156 13.02 -11.90 17.35
N LEU A 157 12.21 -12.90 16.98
CA LEU A 157 11.54 -12.89 15.67
C LEU A 157 10.65 -11.67 15.50
N ARG A 158 9.95 -11.24 16.56
CA ARG A 158 9.17 -9.99 16.54
C ARG A 158 10.05 -8.78 16.23
N LYS A 159 11.23 -8.67 16.89
CA LYS A 159 12.18 -7.58 16.63
C LYS A 159 12.67 -7.62 15.18
N VAL A 160 12.95 -8.80 14.63
CA VAL A 160 13.33 -8.95 13.22
C VAL A 160 12.28 -8.35 12.30
N VAL A 161 11.00 -8.73 12.49
CA VAL A 161 9.89 -8.23 11.68
C VAL A 161 9.78 -6.71 11.80
N ASP A 162 9.79 -6.18 13.03
CA ASP A 162 9.69 -4.75 13.27
C ASP A 162 10.85 -3.97 12.63
N TYR A 163 12.08 -4.41 12.84
CA TYR A 163 13.27 -3.71 12.31
C TYR A 163 13.37 -3.81 10.79
N PHE A 164 13.07 -4.98 10.22
CA PHE A 164 13.07 -5.13 8.76
C PHE A 164 12.08 -4.17 8.10
N CYS A 165 10.82 -4.20 8.54
CA CYS A 165 9.77 -3.35 7.97
C CYS A 165 10.07 -1.86 8.16
N HIS A 166 10.69 -1.49 9.28
CA HIS A 166 11.08 -0.11 9.53
C HIS A 166 12.23 0.33 8.62
N LEU A 167 13.30 -0.47 8.54
CA LEU A 167 14.46 -0.18 7.70
C LEU A 167 14.12 -0.17 6.20
N ALA A 168 13.16 -0.97 5.75
CA ALA A 168 12.69 -0.95 4.37
C ALA A 168 12.12 0.42 3.95
N VAL A 169 11.56 1.17 4.92
CA VAL A 169 11.01 2.53 4.68
C VAL A 169 12.01 3.63 5.06
N LYS A 170 12.80 3.40 6.12
CA LYS A 170 13.75 4.38 6.70
C LYS A 170 15.11 3.75 6.95
N PRO A 171 15.97 3.64 5.94
CA PRO A 171 17.34 3.12 6.08
C PRO A 171 18.18 3.83 7.14
N ASP A 172 17.97 5.13 7.33
CA ASP A 172 18.67 5.97 8.31
C ASP A 172 18.44 5.55 9.77
N PHE A 173 17.45 4.71 10.03
CA PHE A 173 17.20 4.16 11.36
C PHE A 173 18.25 3.10 11.80
N TYR A 174 19.04 2.55 10.88
CA TYR A 174 20.00 1.50 11.17
C TYR A 174 20.92 1.80 12.38
N PRO A 175 21.49 3.02 12.55
CA PRO A 175 22.29 3.36 13.73
C PRO A 175 21.50 3.31 15.06
N GLN A 176 20.21 3.42 15.03
CA GLN A 176 19.35 3.28 16.23
C GLN A 176 19.10 1.81 16.54
N MET A 177 18.81 1.00 15.52
CA MET A 177 18.59 -0.44 15.67
C MET A 177 19.80 -1.15 16.32
N ILE A 178 21.02 -0.83 15.94
CA ILE A 178 22.22 -1.45 16.50
C ILE A 178 22.48 -1.09 17.98
N LYS A 179 21.76 -0.11 18.55
CA LYS A 179 21.81 0.18 19.99
C LYS A 179 21.03 -0.84 20.83
N ASP A 180 20.16 -1.64 20.21
CA ASP A 180 19.53 -2.80 20.84
C ASP A 180 20.59 -3.93 20.94
N LEU A 181 21.32 -3.95 22.05
CA LEU A 181 22.44 -4.88 22.27
C LEU A 181 22.00 -6.36 22.32
N GLU A 182 20.73 -6.63 22.61
CA GLU A 182 20.18 -7.98 22.56
C GLU A 182 20.01 -8.42 21.11
N PHE A 183 19.41 -7.55 20.27
CA PHE A 183 19.20 -7.83 18.87
C PHE A 183 20.49 -7.83 18.06
N GLU A 184 21.40 -6.91 18.33
CA GLU A 184 22.69 -6.77 17.65
C GLU A 184 23.54 -8.05 17.70
N LYS A 185 23.43 -8.82 18.80
CA LYS A 185 24.12 -10.11 18.98
C LYS A 185 23.49 -11.27 18.20
N THR A 186 22.31 -11.08 17.63
CA THR A 186 21.63 -12.14 16.86
C THR A 186 22.17 -12.22 15.43
N GLU A 187 22.00 -13.39 14.80
CA GLU A 187 22.30 -13.55 13.36
C GLU A 187 21.47 -12.62 12.45
N PHE A 188 20.31 -12.17 12.93
CA PHE A 188 19.38 -11.36 12.16
C PHE A 188 19.90 -9.94 11.93
N ALA A 189 20.58 -9.35 12.90
CA ALA A 189 21.15 -8.01 12.75
C ALA A 189 22.08 -7.91 11.53
N SER A 190 22.91 -8.93 11.32
CA SER A 190 23.79 -9.00 10.14
C SER A 190 23.02 -9.26 8.84
N LYS A 191 21.93 -10.06 8.90
CA LYS A 191 21.12 -10.43 7.72
C LYS A 191 20.26 -9.29 7.17
N ILE A 192 19.89 -8.30 8.00
CA ILE A 192 19.11 -7.13 7.55
C ILE A 192 19.96 -5.87 7.38
N LYS A 193 21.28 -5.96 7.58
CA LYS A 193 22.22 -4.83 7.44
C LYS A 193 22.18 -4.18 6.05
N TRP A 194 21.86 -4.93 5.01
CA TRP A 194 21.77 -4.42 3.64
C TRP A 194 20.70 -3.32 3.48
N LEU A 195 19.65 -3.33 4.32
CA LEU A 195 18.64 -2.28 4.36
C LEU A 195 19.14 -0.92 4.87
N ALA A 196 20.36 -0.86 5.45
CA ALA A 196 20.96 0.41 5.85
C ALA A 196 21.36 1.30 4.66
N LYS A 197 21.29 0.79 3.44
CA LYS A 197 21.47 1.56 2.22
C LYS A 197 20.10 2.08 1.76
N ASP A 198 20.09 3.28 1.19
CA ASP A 198 18.90 3.84 0.55
C ASP A 198 18.48 2.92 -0.60
N ASN A 199 17.27 2.38 -0.51
CA ASN A 199 16.66 1.53 -1.51
C ASN A 199 15.46 2.28 -2.09
N GLU A 200 15.54 2.68 -3.33
CA GLU A 200 14.36 3.13 -4.09
C GLU A 200 13.48 1.93 -4.50
N ASP A 201 13.08 1.12 -3.52
CA ASP A 201 12.32 -0.07 -3.82
C ASP A 201 10.83 0.22 -3.95
N ILE A 202 10.21 -0.47 -4.89
CA ILE A 202 8.77 -0.39 -5.14
C ILE A 202 7.96 -1.19 -4.12
N TYR A 203 8.61 -2.03 -3.31
CA TYR A 203 7.99 -2.92 -2.35
C TYR A 203 8.53 -2.64 -0.93
N ASN A 204 7.70 -2.01 -0.12
CA ASN A 204 7.96 -1.72 1.29
C ASN A 204 6.98 -2.54 2.14
N PRO A 205 7.34 -3.80 2.49
CA PRO A 205 6.46 -4.68 3.23
C PRO A 205 6.23 -4.17 4.66
N ASP A 206 5.00 -4.32 5.14
CA ASP A 206 4.68 -4.20 6.55
C ASP A 206 4.77 -5.58 7.27
N TYR A 207 4.50 -5.59 8.58
CA TYR A 207 4.54 -6.85 9.34
C TYR A 207 3.45 -7.85 8.91
N ASN A 208 2.32 -7.39 8.34
CA ASN A 208 1.30 -8.29 7.81
C ASN A 208 1.82 -9.03 6.58
N ASP A 209 2.49 -8.31 5.69
CA ASP A 209 3.06 -8.86 4.46
C ASP A 209 4.12 -9.90 4.79
N MET A 210 5.06 -9.52 5.66
CA MET A 210 6.17 -10.39 6.05
C MET A 210 5.68 -11.67 6.75
N LEU A 211 4.75 -11.55 7.70
CA LEU A 211 4.16 -12.71 8.37
C LEU A 211 3.38 -13.60 7.40
N ARG A 212 2.61 -13.00 6.48
CA ARG A 212 1.84 -13.73 5.47
C ARG A 212 2.74 -14.52 4.53
N VAL A 213 3.76 -13.88 3.97
CA VAL A 213 4.70 -14.56 3.06
C VAL A 213 5.45 -15.67 3.77
N ALA A 214 6.01 -15.41 4.97
CA ALA A 214 6.71 -16.40 5.77
C ALA A 214 5.81 -17.60 6.12
N PHE A 215 4.54 -17.33 6.48
CA PHE A 215 3.58 -18.35 6.81
C PHE A 215 3.19 -19.21 5.59
N MET A 216 2.85 -18.56 4.48
CA MET A 216 2.54 -19.30 3.24
C MET A 216 3.70 -20.16 2.76
N TYR A 217 4.92 -19.63 2.87
CA TYR A 217 6.11 -20.32 2.44
C TYR A 217 6.40 -21.56 3.29
N SER A 218 6.43 -21.42 4.63
CA SER A 218 6.87 -22.49 5.54
C SER A 218 5.78 -23.46 5.95
N PHE A 219 4.51 -23.03 5.99
CA PHE A 219 3.41 -23.86 6.49
C PHE A 219 2.46 -24.32 5.38
N ASN A 220 2.59 -23.83 4.16
CA ASN A 220 1.64 -24.10 3.07
C ASN A 220 0.19 -23.70 3.40
N ARG A 221 0.02 -22.63 4.19
CA ARG A 221 -1.25 -22.08 4.65
C ARG A 221 -1.24 -20.56 4.48
N ALA A 222 -2.40 -19.95 4.27
CA ALA A 222 -2.51 -18.51 4.07
C ALA A 222 -3.34 -17.78 5.13
N LYS A 223 -4.15 -18.49 5.91
CA LYS A 223 -4.99 -17.87 6.95
C LYS A 223 -4.17 -17.56 8.19
N LEU A 224 -3.92 -16.29 8.49
CA LEU A 224 -3.13 -15.88 9.65
C LEU A 224 -3.75 -16.30 11.00
N SER A 225 -5.07 -16.54 11.06
CA SER A 225 -5.71 -17.18 12.23
C SER A 225 -5.18 -18.58 12.52
N ASP A 226 -4.78 -19.32 11.47
CA ASP A 226 -4.15 -20.64 11.66
C ASP A 226 -2.75 -20.48 12.28
N LEU A 227 -2.00 -19.42 11.92
CA LEU A 227 -0.69 -19.15 12.54
C LEU A 227 -0.83 -18.84 14.03
N VAL A 228 -1.82 -18.01 14.41
CA VAL A 228 -2.13 -17.74 15.84
C VAL A 228 -2.37 -19.04 16.60
N SER A 229 -3.18 -19.94 16.03
CA SER A 229 -3.50 -21.24 16.63
C SER A 229 -2.27 -22.15 16.75
N LEU A 230 -1.44 -22.22 15.70
CA LEU A 230 -0.20 -23.02 15.69
C LEU A 230 0.83 -22.54 16.71
N LEU A 231 1.03 -21.23 16.80
CA LEU A 231 1.90 -20.63 17.83
C LEU A 231 1.34 -20.78 19.25
N SER A 232 0.05 -21.15 19.40
CA SER A 232 -0.56 -21.55 20.67
C SER A 232 -0.42 -23.06 20.94
N GLY A 233 0.12 -23.83 20.01
CA GLY A 233 0.28 -25.27 20.15
C GLY A 233 -0.93 -26.09 19.70
N ARG A 234 -1.90 -25.51 19.00
CA ARG A 234 -3.11 -26.21 18.58
C ARG A 234 -2.83 -27.23 17.48
N ASP A 235 -3.14 -28.48 17.76
CA ASP A 235 -3.23 -29.56 16.79
C ASP A 235 -4.55 -29.47 16.00
N PHE A 236 -4.50 -29.31 14.69
CA PHE A 236 -5.73 -29.20 13.87
C PHE A 236 -6.48 -30.53 13.69
N GLU A 237 -5.82 -31.67 13.91
CA GLU A 237 -6.42 -32.99 13.79
C GLU A 237 -7.09 -33.42 15.10
N THR A 238 -6.33 -33.38 16.21
CA THR A 238 -6.82 -33.79 17.53
C THR A 238 -7.55 -32.66 18.27
N ARG A 239 -7.34 -31.40 17.88
CA ARG A 239 -7.82 -30.17 18.56
C ARG A 239 -7.26 -29.97 19.97
N GLU A 240 -6.24 -30.70 20.32
CA GLU A 240 -5.51 -30.58 21.59
C GLU A 240 -4.39 -29.55 21.47
N PHE A 241 -3.89 -29.10 22.61
CA PHE A 241 -2.74 -28.21 22.68
C PHE A 241 -1.50 -29.01 23.07
N LYS A 242 -0.41 -28.88 22.29
CA LYS A 242 0.84 -29.60 22.44
C LYS A 242 2.03 -28.65 22.32
N GLU A 243 2.95 -28.70 23.30
CA GLU A 243 4.16 -27.88 23.30
C GLU A 243 5.07 -28.15 22.09
N GLU A 244 5.11 -29.41 21.62
CA GLU A 244 5.86 -29.79 20.42
C GLU A 244 5.41 -29.01 19.17
N ILE A 245 4.11 -28.66 19.09
CA ILE A 245 3.57 -27.86 17.98
C ILE A 245 4.01 -26.41 18.10
N VAL A 246 4.12 -25.88 19.32
CA VAL A 246 4.65 -24.52 19.55
C VAL A 246 6.07 -24.43 19.05
N GLU A 247 6.95 -25.33 19.51
CA GLU A 247 8.35 -25.35 19.12
C GLU A 247 8.54 -25.50 17.61
N ASP A 248 7.85 -26.48 16.98
CA ASP A 248 7.89 -26.69 15.52
C ASP A 248 7.39 -25.46 14.76
N SER A 249 6.34 -24.81 15.26
CA SER A 249 5.76 -23.62 14.63
C SER A 249 6.69 -22.42 14.69
N TYR A 250 7.33 -22.16 15.82
CA TYR A 250 8.34 -21.08 15.91
C TYR A 250 9.56 -21.37 15.03
N ASN A 251 10.02 -22.62 14.96
CA ASN A 251 11.12 -23.01 14.09
C ASN A 251 10.76 -22.78 12.60
N LYS A 252 9.58 -23.23 12.17
CA LYS A 252 9.09 -23.01 10.79
C LYS A 252 8.92 -21.52 10.48
N LEU A 253 8.36 -20.75 11.40
CA LEU A 253 8.21 -19.31 11.22
C LEU A 253 9.57 -18.62 11.10
N CYS A 254 10.53 -19.00 11.94
CA CYS A 254 11.90 -18.52 11.87
C CYS A 254 12.52 -18.76 10.49
N GLU A 255 12.39 -19.98 9.95
CA GLU A 255 12.90 -20.30 8.62
C GLU A 255 12.20 -19.48 7.52
N GLY A 256 10.88 -19.29 7.60
CA GLY A 256 10.14 -18.43 6.67
C GLY A 256 10.62 -16.98 6.70
N ILE A 257 10.83 -16.44 7.90
CA ILE A 257 11.36 -15.09 8.09
C ILE A 257 12.80 -14.98 7.54
N LYS A 258 13.68 -15.97 7.81
CA LYS A 258 15.04 -15.97 7.26
C LYS A 258 15.08 -15.95 5.73
N VAL A 259 14.20 -16.68 5.09
CA VAL A 259 14.11 -16.72 3.62
C VAL A 259 13.56 -15.42 3.07
N PHE A 260 12.59 -14.83 3.77
CA PHE A 260 12.00 -13.52 3.40
C PHE A 260 13.05 -12.40 3.44
N ILE A 261 13.80 -12.27 4.54
CA ILE A 261 14.77 -11.17 4.77
C ILE A 261 16.07 -11.33 3.99
N ASN A 262 16.22 -12.42 3.26
CA ASN A 262 17.43 -12.66 2.49
C ASN A 262 17.55 -11.63 1.35
N GLU A 263 18.64 -10.83 1.36
CA GLU A 263 18.93 -9.76 0.40
C GLU A 263 18.73 -10.22 -1.05
N HIS A 264 19.39 -11.32 -1.43
CA HIS A 264 19.31 -11.84 -2.79
C HIS A 264 17.86 -12.20 -3.20
N ASN A 265 17.12 -12.88 -2.33
CA ASN A 265 15.73 -13.26 -2.62
C ASN A 265 14.84 -12.02 -2.81
N PHE A 266 14.97 -11.06 -1.90
CA PHE A 266 14.18 -9.83 -1.92
C PHE A 266 14.47 -9.00 -3.17
N GLU A 267 15.75 -8.74 -3.45
CA GLU A 267 16.16 -7.97 -4.63
C GLU A 267 15.75 -8.65 -5.94
N GLN A 268 15.94 -9.97 -6.06
CA GLN A 268 15.55 -10.69 -7.28
C GLN A 268 14.05 -10.72 -7.49
N PHE A 269 13.25 -10.78 -6.42
CA PHE A 269 11.80 -10.63 -6.51
C PHE A 269 11.42 -9.22 -6.97
N VAL A 270 11.97 -8.16 -6.35
CA VAL A 270 11.73 -6.77 -6.76
C VAL A 270 12.11 -6.56 -8.22
N LEU A 271 13.25 -7.10 -8.66
CA LEU A 271 13.67 -7.07 -10.06
C LEU A 271 12.70 -7.81 -11.00
N ALA A 272 12.09 -8.91 -10.54
CA ALA A 272 11.06 -9.59 -11.33
C ALA A 272 9.84 -8.69 -11.55
N ILE A 273 9.34 -8.03 -10.49
CA ILE A 273 8.19 -7.11 -10.59
C ILE A 273 8.53 -5.87 -11.43
N LYS A 274 9.71 -5.27 -11.23
CA LYS A 274 10.22 -4.16 -12.09
C LYS A 274 10.35 -4.60 -13.55
N GLY A 275 10.80 -5.84 -13.80
CA GLY A 275 10.91 -6.43 -15.14
C GLY A 275 9.57 -6.66 -15.82
N ALA A 276 8.50 -6.87 -15.07
CA ALA A 276 7.13 -6.90 -15.59
C ALA A 276 6.57 -5.49 -15.93
N GLY A 277 7.35 -4.42 -15.75
CA GLY A 277 6.95 -3.05 -16.08
C GLY A 277 6.36 -2.25 -14.91
N PHE A 278 6.27 -2.82 -13.71
CA PHE A 278 5.81 -2.09 -12.51
C PHE A 278 7.01 -1.40 -11.86
N LYS A 279 7.21 -0.13 -12.15
CA LYS A 279 8.39 0.65 -11.70
C LYS A 279 8.08 1.65 -10.58
N SER A 280 6.83 1.77 -10.16
CA SER A 280 6.41 2.68 -9.08
C SER A 280 5.49 1.95 -8.11
N SER A 281 5.63 2.22 -6.81
CA SER A 281 4.71 1.71 -5.78
C SER A 281 3.26 2.12 -6.03
N LYS A 282 3.02 3.25 -6.70
CA LYS A 282 1.68 3.71 -7.12
C LYS A 282 0.99 2.77 -8.11
N GLN A 283 1.74 1.94 -8.84
CA GLN A 283 1.18 0.93 -9.75
C GLN A 283 0.78 -0.36 -9.02
N LEU A 284 1.24 -0.55 -7.78
CA LEU A 284 1.05 -1.77 -7.00
C LEU A 284 -0.14 -1.62 -6.04
N ASN A 285 -1.33 -1.97 -6.52
CA ASN A 285 -2.57 -1.71 -5.78
C ASN A 285 -3.03 -2.87 -4.89
N SER A 286 -2.40 -4.03 -4.99
CA SER A 286 -2.78 -5.22 -4.25
C SER A 286 -1.57 -5.82 -3.55
N GLN A 287 -1.44 -5.49 -2.28
CA GLN A 287 -0.43 -6.08 -1.42
C GLN A 287 -0.56 -7.61 -1.36
N MET A 288 -1.80 -8.10 -1.30
CA MET A 288 -2.07 -9.55 -1.31
C MET A 288 -1.51 -10.26 -2.56
N THR A 289 -1.59 -9.59 -3.71
CA THR A 289 -1.03 -10.15 -4.96
C THR A 289 0.50 -10.18 -4.93
N LEU A 290 1.14 -9.14 -4.35
CA LEU A 290 2.59 -9.09 -4.15
C LEU A 290 3.06 -10.17 -3.17
N ASP A 291 2.38 -10.33 -2.03
CA ASP A 291 2.71 -11.33 -1.01
C ASP A 291 2.70 -12.74 -1.61
N PHE A 292 1.64 -13.05 -2.37
CA PHE A 292 1.56 -14.36 -3.02
C PHE A 292 2.64 -14.53 -4.09
N ALA A 293 2.92 -13.50 -4.88
CA ALA A 293 3.97 -13.54 -5.89
C ALA A 293 5.37 -13.70 -5.27
N TYR A 294 5.63 -13.06 -4.12
CA TYR A 294 6.90 -13.24 -3.40
C TYR A 294 7.04 -14.66 -2.83
N MET A 295 5.99 -15.15 -2.16
CA MET A 295 5.97 -16.55 -1.70
C MET A 295 6.20 -17.52 -2.86
N LEU A 296 5.55 -17.28 -4.00
CA LEU A 296 5.72 -18.09 -5.19
C LEU A 296 7.17 -18.05 -5.69
N TYR A 297 7.78 -16.85 -5.81
CA TYR A 297 9.19 -16.71 -6.16
C TYR A 297 10.09 -17.55 -5.24
N LEU A 298 9.88 -17.47 -3.92
CA LEU A 298 10.68 -18.19 -2.92
C LEU A 298 10.54 -19.72 -3.08
N LYS A 299 9.34 -20.21 -3.40
CA LYS A 299 9.11 -21.65 -3.63
C LYS A 299 9.71 -22.12 -4.95
N LEU A 300 9.45 -21.42 -6.04
CA LEU A 300 9.94 -21.79 -7.37
C LEU A 300 11.47 -21.73 -7.47
N SER A 301 12.12 -20.80 -6.74
CA SER A 301 13.57 -20.72 -6.69
C SER A 301 14.25 -21.94 -6.03
N LYS A 302 13.50 -22.71 -5.25
CA LYS A 302 13.97 -23.97 -4.63
C LYS A 302 13.47 -25.22 -5.35
N ASP A 303 12.56 -25.08 -6.29
CA ASP A 303 12.01 -26.21 -7.04
C ASP A 303 12.94 -26.59 -8.18
N SER A 304 13.63 -27.71 -8.03
CA SER A 304 14.56 -28.23 -9.03
C SER A 304 13.90 -28.63 -10.37
N SER A 305 12.58 -28.76 -10.40
CA SER A 305 11.83 -29.07 -11.63
C SER A 305 11.65 -27.85 -12.54
N ILE A 306 11.89 -26.64 -12.03
CA ILE A 306 11.75 -25.39 -12.77
C ILE A 306 13.15 -24.80 -13.05
N PRO A 307 13.51 -24.58 -14.32
CA PRO A 307 14.76 -23.93 -14.65
C PRO A 307 14.88 -22.54 -14.00
N HIS A 308 16.02 -22.25 -13.41
CA HIS A 308 16.24 -21.05 -12.60
C HIS A 308 16.02 -19.74 -13.38
N ASP A 309 16.35 -19.74 -14.67
CA ASP A 309 16.11 -18.65 -15.61
C ASP A 309 14.62 -18.41 -15.90
N GLN A 310 13.75 -19.41 -15.70
CA GLN A 310 12.32 -19.31 -15.92
C GLN A 310 11.53 -18.86 -14.68
N VAL A 311 12.12 -18.92 -13.48
CA VAL A 311 11.42 -18.54 -12.24
C VAL A 311 10.85 -17.13 -12.30
N LYS A 312 11.65 -16.15 -12.74
CA LYS A 312 11.18 -14.77 -12.86
C LYS A 312 10.03 -14.63 -13.85
N HIS A 313 10.13 -15.26 -14.99
CA HIS A 313 9.10 -15.27 -16.02
C HIS A 313 7.75 -15.80 -15.48
N HIS A 314 7.77 -16.92 -14.76
CA HIS A 314 6.57 -17.48 -14.16
C HIS A 314 5.97 -16.56 -13.08
N VAL A 315 6.82 -15.93 -12.25
CA VAL A 315 6.37 -14.98 -11.23
C VAL A 315 5.75 -13.74 -11.87
N GLN A 316 6.36 -13.19 -12.92
CA GLN A 316 5.85 -12.05 -13.68
C GLN A 316 4.47 -12.36 -14.27
N LYS A 317 4.35 -13.49 -14.99
CA LYS A 317 3.07 -13.92 -15.56
C LYS A 317 1.99 -14.13 -14.50
N TRP A 318 2.32 -14.79 -13.39
CA TRP A 318 1.37 -15.00 -12.30
C TRP A 318 0.93 -13.68 -11.66
N PHE A 319 1.88 -12.77 -11.43
CA PHE A 319 1.59 -11.46 -10.85
C PHE A 319 0.65 -10.64 -11.74
N VAL A 320 0.94 -10.57 -13.04
CA VAL A 320 0.11 -9.83 -14.02
C VAL A 320 -1.27 -10.46 -14.16
N LEU A 321 -1.36 -11.80 -14.30
CA LEU A 321 -2.62 -12.53 -14.34
C LEU A 321 -3.47 -12.24 -13.11
N SER A 322 -2.88 -12.36 -11.92
CA SER A 322 -3.58 -12.16 -10.65
C SER A 322 -4.06 -10.71 -10.48
N THR A 323 -3.27 -9.74 -10.95
CA THR A 323 -3.61 -8.33 -10.94
C THR A 323 -4.79 -8.04 -11.88
N LEU A 324 -4.71 -8.50 -13.12
CA LEU A 324 -5.75 -8.28 -14.14
C LEU A 324 -7.10 -8.91 -13.78
N THR A 325 -7.06 -10.09 -13.18
CA THR A 325 -8.28 -10.85 -12.84
C THR A 325 -8.83 -10.54 -11.45
N GLY A 326 -8.11 -9.73 -10.65
CA GLY A 326 -8.47 -9.47 -9.26
C GLY A 326 -8.51 -10.73 -8.40
N ARG A 327 -7.62 -11.72 -8.67
CA ARG A 327 -7.67 -13.06 -8.11
C ARG A 327 -7.71 -13.10 -6.58
N TYR A 328 -7.03 -12.18 -5.93
CA TYR A 328 -6.94 -12.10 -4.46
C TYR A 328 -7.78 -10.95 -3.88
N VAL A 329 -8.88 -10.60 -4.53
CA VAL A 329 -9.87 -9.62 -4.04
C VAL A 329 -11.03 -10.36 -3.36
N GLY A 330 -11.59 -9.76 -2.30
CA GLY A 330 -12.73 -10.30 -1.57
C GLY A 330 -12.35 -11.25 -0.44
N SER A 331 -11.95 -12.49 -0.74
CA SER A 331 -11.54 -13.49 0.28
C SER A 331 -10.11 -14.00 0.01
N PRO A 332 -9.08 -13.15 0.10
CA PRO A 332 -7.73 -13.45 -0.37
C PRO A 332 -7.13 -14.70 0.29
N GLU A 333 -7.19 -14.81 1.61
CA GLU A 333 -6.60 -15.94 2.34
C GLU A 333 -7.19 -17.29 1.96
N SER A 334 -8.49 -17.35 1.65
CA SER A 334 -9.16 -18.58 1.22
C SER A 334 -8.73 -18.98 -0.20
N VAL A 335 -8.60 -17.99 -1.10
CA VAL A 335 -8.13 -18.24 -2.47
C VAL A 335 -6.66 -18.66 -2.47
N MET A 336 -5.81 -17.95 -1.71
CA MET A 336 -4.39 -18.29 -1.56
C MET A 336 -4.19 -19.70 -0.99
N SER A 337 -4.95 -20.08 0.06
CA SER A 337 -4.88 -21.42 0.65
C SER A 337 -5.26 -22.49 -0.38
N ARG A 338 -6.30 -22.25 -1.19
CA ARG A 338 -6.70 -23.16 -2.28
C ARG A 338 -5.59 -23.26 -3.34
N ASP A 339 -5.02 -22.14 -3.75
CA ASP A 339 -3.98 -22.09 -4.77
C ASP A 339 -2.72 -22.81 -4.30
N ILE A 340 -2.28 -22.58 -3.06
CA ILE A 340 -1.13 -23.31 -2.46
C ILE A 340 -1.39 -24.82 -2.46
N ARG A 341 -2.58 -25.25 -2.07
CA ARG A 341 -2.95 -26.67 -2.08
C ARG A 341 -2.88 -27.27 -3.50
N LEU A 342 -3.45 -26.58 -4.48
CA LEU A 342 -3.43 -27.05 -5.88
C LEU A 342 -2.02 -27.06 -6.47
N ILE A 343 -1.17 -26.08 -6.12
CA ILE A 343 0.24 -26.07 -6.51
C ILE A 343 0.97 -27.28 -5.92
N ASN A 344 0.73 -27.60 -4.65
CA ASN A 344 1.36 -28.76 -4.00
C ASN A 344 0.86 -30.10 -4.59
N GLU A 345 -0.41 -30.18 -5.00
CA GLU A 345 -1.00 -31.41 -5.58
C GLU A 345 -0.56 -31.65 -7.03
N LYS A 346 -0.49 -30.61 -7.86
CA LYS A 346 -0.32 -30.75 -9.33
C LYS A 346 1.03 -30.28 -9.85
N GLY A 347 1.81 -29.59 -9.03
CA GLY A 347 2.94 -28.77 -9.45
C GLY A 347 2.51 -27.41 -10.00
N PHE A 348 3.39 -26.42 -9.88
CA PHE A 348 3.08 -25.05 -10.29
C PHE A 348 2.72 -24.93 -11.78
N ILE A 349 3.48 -25.58 -12.66
CA ILE A 349 3.34 -25.42 -14.12
C ILE A 349 1.94 -25.86 -14.59
N ASN A 350 1.49 -27.05 -14.14
CA ASN A 350 0.15 -27.54 -14.51
C ASN A 350 -0.96 -26.66 -13.95
N PHE A 351 -0.82 -26.26 -12.67
CA PHE A 351 -1.75 -25.33 -12.03
C PHE A 351 -1.83 -23.99 -12.78
N PHE A 352 -0.67 -23.42 -13.13
CA PHE A 352 -0.59 -22.15 -13.83
C PHE A 352 -1.33 -22.18 -15.17
N TYR A 353 -1.05 -23.16 -16.03
CA TYR A 353 -1.69 -23.23 -17.35
C TYR A 353 -3.20 -23.50 -17.27
N GLU A 354 -3.65 -24.31 -16.30
CA GLU A 354 -5.09 -24.52 -16.08
C GLU A 354 -5.80 -23.19 -15.71
N ILE A 355 -5.19 -22.41 -14.80
CA ILE A 355 -5.76 -21.12 -14.39
C ILE A 355 -5.70 -20.11 -15.54
N GLU A 356 -4.55 -19.98 -16.21
CA GLU A 356 -4.37 -19.07 -17.33
C GLU A 356 -5.43 -19.31 -18.42
N ALA A 357 -5.60 -20.53 -18.86
CA ALA A 357 -6.60 -20.91 -19.88
C ALA A 357 -8.05 -20.62 -19.42
N SER A 358 -8.32 -20.78 -18.12
CA SER A 358 -9.66 -20.52 -17.56
C SER A 358 -10.00 -19.04 -17.46
N VAL A 359 -9.05 -18.15 -17.08
CA VAL A 359 -9.34 -16.77 -16.72
C VAL A 359 -8.94 -15.75 -17.78
N LEU A 360 -7.97 -16.07 -18.67
CA LEU A 360 -7.51 -15.19 -19.74
C LEU A 360 -7.95 -15.69 -21.12
N SER A 361 -9.23 -16.07 -21.24
CA SER A 361 -9.86 -16.48 -22.50
C SER A 361 -9.94 -15.31 -23.50
N ASP A 362 -10.25 -15.59 -24.77
CA ASP A 362 -10.48 -14.56 -25.78
C ASP A 362 -11.60 -13.59 -25.32
N THR A 363 -12.67 -14.12 -24.69
CA THR A 363 -13.73 -13.28 -24.10
C THR A 363 -13.20 -12.31 -23.04
N PHE A 364 -12.22 -12.71 -22.25
CA PHE A 364 -11.59 -11.80 -21.29
C PHE A 364 -10.91 -10.63 -22.01
N TRP A 365 -10.10 -10.90 -23.03
CA TRP A 365 -9.33 -9.89 -23.75
C TRP A 365 -10.22 -8.97 -24.60
N ASP A 366 -11.24 -9.52 -25.26
CA ASP A 366 -12.06 -8.79 -26.22
C ASP A 366 -13.24 -8.06 -25.57
N ILE A 367 -13.73 -8.53 -24.40
CA ILE A 367 -14.92 -7.99 -23.76
C ILE A 367 -14.63 -7.55 -22.33
N SER A 368 -14.20 -8.45 -21.44
CA SER A 368 -14.12 -8.15 -20.01
C SER A 368 -13.07 -7.09 -19.69
N LEU A 369 -11.89 -7.16 -20.28
CA LEU A 369 -10.83 -6.20 -20.03
C LEU A 369 -11.17 -4.80 -20.59
N PRO A 370 -11.69 -4.63 -21.81
CA PRO A 370 -12.22 -3.33 -22.25
C PRO A 370 -13.29 -2.75 -21.31
N GLN A 371 -14.18 -3.56 -20.75
CA GLN A 371 -15.15 -3.12 -19.73
C GLN A 371 -14.48 -2.69 -18.43
N ASN A 372 -13.46 -3.41 -17.95
CA ASN A 372 -12.69 -3.04 -16.76
C ASN A 372 -11.93 -1.72 -16.93
N LEU A 373 -11.66 -1.31 -18.17
CA LEU A 373 -11.07 0.00 -18.51
C LEU A 373 -12.11 1.12 -18.56
N GLU A 374 -13.40 0.83 -18.40
CA GLU A 374 -14.45 1.84 -18.25
C GLU A 374 -14.49 2.39 -16.83
N THR A 375 -13.47 3.16 -16.50
CA THR A 375 -13.26 3.71 -15.15
C THR A 375 -12.60 5.08 -15.21
N THR A 376 -12.81 5.86 -14.15
CA THR A 376 -12.13 7.14 -13.93
C THR A 376 -10.92 7.00 -12.98
N SER A 377 -10.70 5.81 -12.44
CA SER A 377 -9.65 5.57 -11.44
C SER A 377 -8.32 5.28 -12.11
N THR A 378 -7.38 6.21 -11.99
CA THR A 378 -5.97 6.00 -12.38
C THR A 378 -5.27 4.93 -11.56
N ASN A 379 -5.85 4.55 -10.41
CA ASN A 379 -5.35 3.46 -9.57
C ASN A 379 -6.04 2.11 -9.89
N SER A 380 -6.78 1.99 -11.00
CA SER A 380 -7.38 0.69 -11.35
C SER A 380 -6.31 -0.32 -11.77
N PRO A 381 -6.46 -1.61 -11.40
CA PRO A 381 -5.51 -2.67 -11.81
C PRO A 381 -5.34 -2.74 -13.32
N ALA A 382 -6.42 -2.59 -14.10
CA ALA A 382 -6.36 -2.63 -15.56
C ALA A 382 -5.54 -1.46 -16.12
N PHE A 383 -5.72 -0.23 -15.62
CA PHE A 383 -4.94 0.91 -16.09
C PHE A 383 -3.45 0.81 -15.69
N ASN A 384 -3.17 0.38 -14.46
CA ASN A 384 -1.78 0.17 -14.02
C ASN A 384 -1.07 -0.94 -14.81
N THR A 385 -1.81 -2.00 -15.18
CA THR A 385 -1.26 -3.04 -16.06
C THR A 385 -1.05 -2.52 -17.49
N PHE A 386 -1.92 -1.63 -18.00
CA PHE A 386 -1.69 -0.95 -19.27
C PHE A 386 -0.39 -0.13 -19.25
N LEU A 387 -0.16 0.64 -18.19
CA LEU A 387 1.09 1.39 -18.01
C LEU A 387 2.30 0.45 -17.90
N ALA A 388 2.18 -0.65 -17.15
CA ALA A 388 3.23 -1.65 -17.07
C ALA A 388 3.53 -2.29 -18.44
N ALA A 389 2.51 -2.54 -19.26
CA ALA A 389 2.67 -3.03 -20.63
C ALA A 389 3.44 -2.03 -21.50
N GLN A 390 3.10 -0.75 -21.44
CA GLN A 390 3.82 0.29 -22.18
C GLN A 390 5.29 0.42 -21.75
N ILE A 391 5.56 0.32 -20.43
CA ILE A 391 6.91 0.36 -19.87
C ILE A 391 7.71 -0.87 -20.34
N ASN A 392 7.16 -2.07 -20.21
CA ASN A 392 7.85 -3.31 -20.59
C ASN A 392 8.14 -3.37 -22.09
N LEU A 393 7.21 -2.89 -22.92
CA LEU A 393 7.35 -2.82 -24.39
C LEU A 393 8.20 -1.62 -24.85
N ASN A 394 8.77 -0.83 -23.94
CA ASN A 394 9.57 0.36 -24.22
C ASN A 394 8.84 1.37 -25.14
N CYS A 395 7.56 1.60 -24.88
CA CYS A 395 6.76 2.55 -25.63
C CYS A 395 7.22 3.99 -25.38
N ASN A 396 7.27 4.77 -26.45
CA ASN A 396 7.56 6.20 -26.38
C ASN A 396 6.31 6.99 -25.93
N SER A 397 6.54 8.11 -25.26
CA SER A 397 5.52 9.11 -25.00
C SER A 397 4.91 9.63 -26.31
N LEU A 398 3.64 10.05 -26.25
CA LEU A 398 2.93 10.55 -27.43
C LEU A 398 3.69 11.73 -28.05
N PHE A 399 3.85 11.72 -29.39
CA PHE A 399 4.58 12.69 -30.21
C PHE A 399 6.10 12.77 -29.96
N MET A 400 6.65 11.89 -29.13
CA MET A 400 8.08 11.88 -28.83
C MET A 400 8.76 10.62 -29.38
N HIS A 401 9.97 10.79 -29.86
CA HIS A 401 10.91 9.71 -30.16
C HIS A 401 12.07 9.78 -29.18
N GLY A 402 12.36 8.68 -28.48
CA GLY A 402 13.46 8.60 -27.52
C GLY A 402 13.10 9.05 -26.09
N THR A 403 11.87 9.51 -25.85
CA THR A 403 11.35 9.77 -24.50
C THR A 403 10.40 8.65 -24.12
N MET A 404 10.82 7.78 -23.19
CA MET A 404 10.04 6.62 -22.80
C MET A 404 8.94 7.01 -21.80
N ILE A 405 7.81 6.28 -21.82
CA ILE A 405 6.75 6.44 -20.80
C ILE A 405 7.30 6.15 -19.40
N SER A 406 8.25 5.20 -19.27
CA SER A 406 8.95 4.93 -18.01
C SER A 406 9.62 6.14 -17.39
N ASP A 407 10.18 7.02 -18.20
CA ASP A 407 10.90 8.21 -17.73
C ASP A 407 9.91 9.25 -17.17
N LEU A 408 8.76 9.41 -17.83
CA LEU A 408 7.73 10.36 -17.42
C LEU A 408 7.02 9.96 -16.13
N ILE A 409 6.78 8.67 -15.91
CA ILE A 409 6.13 8.17 -14.68
C ILE A 409 6.99 8.48 -13.45
N ASN A 410 8.31 8.38 -13.56
CA ASN A 410 9.24 8.65 -12.46
C ASN A 410 9.39 10.16 -12.16
N ILE A 411 9.27 11.01 -13.18
CA ILE A 411 9.48 12.49 -13.05
C ILE A 411 8.18 13.23 -12.70
N SER A 412 7.08 12.54 -12.36
CA SER A 412 5.76 13.16 -12.17
C SER A 412 5.19 13.76 -13.46
N GLY A 413 5.34 13.04 -14.57
CA GLY A 413 4.70 13.41 -15.83
C GLY A 413 3.21 13.62 -15.66
N ASP A 414 2.68 14.73 -16.19
CA ASP A 414 1.26 15.03 -16.11
C ASP A 414 0.48 14.01 -16.94
N VAL A 415 -0.58 13.49 -16.36
CA VAL A 415 -1.57 12.71 -17.11
C VAL A 415 -2.34 13.68 -17.99
N HIS A 416 -2.15 13.56 -19.31
CA HIS A 416 -2.81 14.37 -20.30
C HIS A 416 -4.13 13.73 -20.76
N HIS A 417 -5.14 14.57 -21.03
CA HIS A 417 -6.40 14.14 -21.66
C HIS A 417 -6.25 14.24 -23.18
N ILE A 418 -6.38 13.13 -23.90
CA ILE A 418 -6.31 13.12 -25.37
C ILE A 418 -7.42 13.98 -25.98
N PHE A 419 -8.63 13.88 -25.47
CA PHE A 419 -9.65 14.91 -25.66
C PHE A 419 -9.51 15.90 -24.51
N PRO A 420 -8.97 17.11 -24.71
CA PRO A 420 -8.68 18.04 -23.65
C PRO A 420 -9.91 18.34 -22.80
N LYS A 421 -9.73 18.39 -21.48
CA LYS A 421 -10.80 18.61 -20.52
C LYS A 421 -11.59 19.90 -20.79
N ALA A 422 -10.90 20.99 -21.17
CA ALA A 422 -11.55 22.25 -21.51
C ALA A 422 -12.38 22.12 -22.79
N TYR A 423 -11.84 21.48 -23.83
CA TYR A 423 -12.56 21.18 -25.06
C TYR A 423 -13.85 20.40 -24.82
N LEU A 424 -13.78 19.30 -24.03
CA LEU A 424 -14.96 18.49 -23.71
C LEU A 424 -16.03 19.29 -22.96
N LYS A 425 -15.63 20.10 -21.95
CA LYS A 425 -16.54 20.93 -21.18
C LYS A 425 -17.23 22.00 -22.03
N ASN A 426 -16.49 22.67 -22.92
CA ASN A 426 -17.01 23.68 -23.81
C ASN A 426 -18.03 23.11 -24.84
N ASN A 427 -17.98 21.80 -25.06
CA ASN A 427 -18.88 21.07 -25.95
C ASN A 427 -19.90 20.19 -25.20
N GLY A 428 -20.22 20.51 -23.92
CA GLY A 428 -21.32 19.90 -23.17
C GLY A 428 -20.99 18.59 -22.44
N ILE A 429 -19.73 18.16 -22.42
CA ILE A 429 -19.27 17.02 -21.61
C ILE A 429 -18.57 17.55 -20.36
N ASP A 430 -19.36 17.96 -19.36
CA ASP A 430 -18.89 18.68 -18.16
C ASP A 430 -18.80 17.80 -16.90
N THR A 431 -19.38 16.60 -16.92
CA THR A 431 -19.35 15.70 -15.75
C THR A 431 -18.00 14.97 -15.63
N LYS A 432 -17.46 14.98 -14.38
CA LYS A 432 -16.17 14.34 -14.08
C LYS A 432 -16.12 12.86 -14.49
N GLY A 433 -17.22 12.15 -14.32
CA GLY A 433 -17.33 10.73 -14.70
C GLY A 433 -17.15 10.48 -16.19
N ARG A 434 -17.50 11.46 -17.06
CA ARG A 434 -17.37 11.33 -18.51
C ARG A 434 -16.00 11.77 -19.01
N TYR A 435 -15.50 12.97 -18.67
CA TYR A 435 -14.25 13.45 -19.23
C TYR A 435 -13.00 12.81 -18.62
N ASN A 436 -13.06 12.29 -17.38
CA ASN A 436 -11.93 11.66 -16.67
C ASN A 436 -11.84 10.13 -16.88
N GLN A 437 -12.27 9.60 -18.01
CA GLN A 437 -12.09 8.18 -18.32
C GLN A 437 -10.61 7.84 -18.54
N VAL A 438 -10.13 6.71 -18.00
CA VAL A 438 -8.73 6.27 -18.19
C VAL A 438 -8.38 6.06 -19.66
N ALA A 439 -9.36 5.68 -20.48
CA ALA A 439 -9.21 5.61 -21.92
C ALA A 439 -9.07 6.99 -22.60
N ASN A 440 -9.20 8.10 -21.87
CA ASN A 440 -8.86 9.45 -22.35
C ASN A 440 -7.48 9.92 -21.86
N PHE A 441 -6.75 9.11 -21.11
CA PHE A 441 -5.47 9.49 -20.50
C PHE A 441 -4.28 8.96 -21.29
N THR A 442 -3.23 9.77 -21.38
CA THR A 442 -1.90 9.37 -21.83
C THR A 442 -0.84 10.14 -21.03
N TYR A 443 0.40 9.64 -21.01
CA TYR A 443 1.53 10.37 -20.47
C TYR A 443 2.17 11.19 -21.60
N LEU A 444 2.39 12.48 -21.34
CA LEU A 444 2.88 13.43 -22.31
C LEU A 444 3.99 14.28 -21.70
N ASP A 445 4.97 14.64 -22.52
CA ASP A 445 5.97 15.64 -22.16
C ASP A 445 5.29 16.99 -21.85
N THR A 446 5.75 17.68 -20.82
CA THR A 446 5.15 18.93 -20.33
C THR A 446 5.14 20.04 -21.40
N GLN A 447 6.17 20.11 -22.26
CA GLN A 447 6.23 21.13 -23.31
C GLN A 447 5.24 20.82 -24.42
N VAL A 448 5.11 19.54 -24.81
CA VAL A 448 4.13 19.08 -25.78
C VAL A 448 2.72 19.31 -25.25
N ASN A 449 2.47 19.01 -23.98
CA ASN A 449 1.17 19.25 -23.32
C ASN A 449 0.78 20.75 -23.37
N LYS A 450 1.72 21.64 -23.10
CA LYS A 450 1.48 23.09 -23.18
C LYS A 450 1.23 23.58 -24.60
N ALA A 451 1.88 22.99 -25.59
CA ALA A 451 1.70 23.35 -26.99
C ALA A 451 0.33 22.90 -27.54
N ILE A 452 -0.18 21.75 -27.09
CA ILE A 452 -1.52 21.27 -27.46
C ILE A 452 -2.61 22.11 -26.83
N SER A 453 -2.44 22.55 -25.57
CA SER A 453 -3.41 23.37 -24.82
C SER A 453 -4.80 22.69 -24.76
N ASP A 454 -5.83 23.34 -25.31
CA ASP A 454 -7.23 22.87 -25.34
C ASP A 454 -7.76 22.65 -26.77
N ASP A 455 -6.85 22.50 -27.74
CA ASP A 455 -7.20 22.24 -29.14
C ASP A 455 -7.96 20.90 -29.30
N ALA A 456 -8.91 20.87 -30.22
CA ALA A 456 -9.64 19.66 -30.54
C ALA A 456 -8.66 18.58 -31.10
N PRO A 457 -8.91 17.27 -30.83
CA PRO A 457 -8.01 16.20 -31.30
C PRO A 457 -7.74 16.25 -32.80
N ASN A 458 -8.77 16.43 -33.62
CA ASN A 458 -8.60 16.54 -35.06
C ASN A 458 -7.66 17.69 -35.47
N ILE A 459 -7.56 18.77 -34.72
CA ILE A 459 -6.70 19.91 -35.01
C ILE A 459 -5.25 19.56 -34.71
N TYR A 460 -4.94 19.13 -33.48
CA TYR A 460 -3.54 18.92 -33.09
C TYR A 460 -2.94 17.62 -33.66
N PHE A 461 -3.75 16.57 -33.89
CA PHE A 461 -3.26 15.38 -34.61
C PHE A 461 -3.03 15.67 -36.10
N GLN A 462 -3.88 16.50 -36.72
CA GLN A 462 -3.64 16.96 -38.09
C GLN A 462 -2.35 17.80 -38.18
N SER A 463 -2.10 18.67 -37.21
CA SER A 463 -0.82 19.44 -37.13
C SER A 463 0.39 18.53 -36.99
N ALA A 464 0.28 17.40 -36.26
CA ALA A 464 1.35 16.40 -36.17
C ALA A 464 1.60 15.68 -37.51
N LEU A 465 0.52 15.38 -38.28
CA LEU A 465 0.66 14.85 -39.64
C LEU A 465 1.30 15.85 -40.58
N GLU A 466 0.89 17.11 -40.54
CA GLU A 466 1.49 18.18 -41.34
C GLU A 466 2.98 18.40 -41.00
N GLN A 467 3.36 18.24 -39.73
CA GLN A 467 4.76 18.24 -39.33
C GLN A 467 5.58 17.16 -40.06
N CYS A 468 5.03 15.96 -40.20
CA CYS A 468 5.66 14.89 -40.93
C CYS A 468 5.86 15.24 -42.44
N ASP A 469 4.85 15.91 -43.05
CA ASP A 469 4.90 16.26 -44.47
C ASP A 469 5.77 17.48 -44.76
N LYS A 470 5.62 18.53 -43.93
CA LYS A 470 6.28 19.83 -44.17
C LYS A 470 7.62 19.97 -43.41
N LYS A 471 7.97 19.03 -42.53
CA LYS A 471 9.14 19.06 -41.64
C LYS A 471 9.23 20.31 -40.74
N ASN A 472 8.09 20.98 -40.48
CA ASN A 472 8.00 22.12 -39.61
C ASN A 472 7.54 21.65 -38.22
N ILE A 473 8.24 22.04 -37.16
CA ILE A 473 7.93 21.60 -35.77
C ILE A 473 6.61 22.20 -35.31
N ALA A 474 5.64 21.35 -35.02
CA ALA A 474 4.42 21.67 -34.28
C ALA A 474 4.49 21.15 -32.85
N PHE A 475 4.76 19.84 -32.69
CA PHE A 475 4.87 19.18 -31.40
C PHE A 475 5.97 18.13 -31.41
N GLY A 476 6.68 17.97 -30.28
CA GLY A 476 7.65 16.90 -30.11
C GLY A 476 8.72 16.81 -31.22
N ASN A 477 9.12 15.59 -31.56
CA ASN A 477 10.25 15.36 -32.46
C ASN A 477 10.04 14.21 -33.46
N ILE A 478 8.78 13.89 -33.81
CA ILE A 478 8.47 12.87 -34.82
C ILE A 478 8.19 13.56 -36.15
N PHE A 479 9.00 13.23 -37.20
CA PHE A 479 8.95 13.85 -38.52
C PHE A 479 8.61 12.87 -39.65
N GLU A 480 8.40 11.59 -39.35
CA GLU A 480 8.06 10.58 -40.34
C GLU A 480 6.71 9.99 -40.06
N ARG A 481 5.85 9.84 -41.10
CA ARG A 481 4.47 9.33 -40.93
C ARG A 481 4.44 7.94 -40.30
N ASP A 482 5.30 7.03 -40.75
CA ASP A 482 5.33 5.65 -40.19
C ASP A 482 5.73 5.65 -38.72
N ALA A 483 6.66 6.54 -38.32
CA ALA A 483 7.04 6.72 -36.93
C ALA A 483 5.90 7.29 -36.10
N LEU A 484 5.10 8.22 -36.64
CA LEU A 484 3.91 8.75 -35.99
C LEU A 484 2.83 7.67 -35.81
N MET A 485 2.53 6.88 -36.86
CA MET A 485 1.56 5.78 -36.78
C MET A 485 2.00 4.73 -35.75
N LYS A 486 3.28 4.37 -35.72
CA LYS A 486 3.85 3.51 -34.69
C LYS A 486 3.66 4.10 -33.30
N ASN A 487 3.93 5.39 -33.10
CA ASN A 487 3.77 6.08 -31.83
C ASN A 487 2.30 6.12 -31.36
N LEU A 488 1.33 6.30 -32.29
CA LEU A 488 -0.10 6.17 -31.97
C LEU A 488 -0.44 4.75 -31.48
N SER A 489 0.08 3.72 -32.16
CA SER A 489 -0.11 2.32 -31.76
C SER A 489 0.50 2.02 -30.39
N GLU A 490 1.70 2.54 -30.07
CA GLU A 490 2.36 2.43 -28.78
C GLU A 490 1.54 3.06 -27.64
N ASN A 491 0.75 4.10 -27.96
CA ASN A 491 -0.14 4.81 -27.04
C ASN A 491 -1.59 4.30 -27.09
N ALA A 492 -1.84 3.21 -27.82
CA ALA A 492 -3.17 2.63 -28.03
C ALA A 492 -4.19 3.66 -28.52
N ILE A 493 -3.80 4.54 -29.42
CA ILE A 493 -4.64 5.58 -30.02
C ILE A 493 -5.07 5.15 -31.43
N PRO A 494 -6.38 5.15 -31.75
CA PRO A 494 -6.86 4.80 -33.08
C PRO A 494 -6.40 5.82 -34.12
N GLU A 495 -6.02 5.38 -35.32
CA GLU A 495 -5.58 6.27 -36.42
C GLU A 495 -6.69 7.25 -36.86
N SER A 496 -7.95 6.88 -36.66
CA SER A 496 -9.11 7.73 -36.94
C SER A 496 -9.18 9.01 -36.09
N ILE A 497 -8.35 9.11 -35.01
CA ILE A 497 -8.28 10.28 -34.13
C ILE A 497 -8.06 11.60 -34.90
N VAL A 498 -7.34 11.53 -36.03
CA VAL A 498 -7.04 12.70 -36.89
C VAL A 498 -8.27 13.40 -37.46
N SER A 499 -9.42 12.76 -37.44
CA SER A 499 -10.70 13.30 -37.90
C SER A 499 -11.77 13.38 -36.80
N MET A 500 -11.45 12.95 -35.56
CA MET A 500 -12.44 12.88 -34.48
C MET A 500 -12.68 14.23 -33.83
N THR A 501 -13.97 14.50 -33.56
CA THR A 501 -14.47 15.65 -32.83
C THR A 501 -15.18 15.18 -31.54
N VAL A 502 -15.77 16.12 -30.79
CA VAL A 502 -16.55 15.78 -29.59
C VAL A 502 -17.67 14.78 -29.85
N GLU A 503 -18.27 14.78 -31.05
CA GLU A 503 -19.32 13.85 -31.45
C GLU A 503 -18.85 12.39 -31.45
N ASN A 504 -17.54 12.16 -31.67
CA ASN A 504 -16.93 10.83 -31.73
C ASN A 504 -16.31 10.41 -30.39
N TYR A 505 -16.50 11.19 -29.31
CA TYR A 505 -15.80 10.96 -28.04
C TYR A 505 -16.10 9.58 -27.43
N ASP A 506 -17.36 9.15 -27.42
CA ASP A 506 -17.74 7.85 -26.86
C ASP A 506 -17.22 6.68 -27.73
N ASP A 507 -17.22 6.83 -29.05
CA ASP A 507 -16.62 5.86 -29.98
C ASP A 507 -15.10 5.77 -29.79
N PHE A 508 -14.42 6.92 -29.63
CA PHE A 508 -13.01 6.97 -29.30
C PHE A 508 -12.69 6.20 -28.02
N LEU A 509 -13.45 6.42 -26.95
CA LEU A 509 -13.24 5.71 -25.68
C LEU A 509 -13.40 4.19 -25.85
N ALA A 510 -14.42 3.77 -26.61
CA ALA A 510 -14.68 2.34 -26.88
C ALA A 510 -13.56 1.70 -27.69
N ASP A 511 -13.13 2.33 -28.77
CA ASP A 511 -12.06 1.81 -29.63
C ASP A 511 -10.71 1.81 -28.91
N ARG A 512 -10.41 2.88 -28.16
CA ARG A 512 -9.17 2.94 -27.41
C ARG A 512 -9.09 1.86 -26.32
N ARG A 513 -10.19 1.56 -25.60
CA ARG A 513 -10.23 0.46 -24.61
C ARG A 513 -9.88 -0.89 -25.25
N LYS A 514 -10.35 -1.15 -26.48
CA LYS A 514 -9.98 -2.36 -27.22
C LYS A 514 -8.50 -2.39 -27.58
N LEU A 515 -7.95 -1.27 -28.08
CA LEU A 515 -6.54 -1.15 -28.41
C LEU A 515 -5.64 -1.30 -27.17
N MET A 516 -6.06 -0.73 -26.03
CA MET A 516 -5.36 -0.92 -24.74
C MET A 516 -5.36 -2.39 -24.33
N ALA A 517 -6.50 -3.09 -24.45
CA ALA A 517 -6.60 -4.52 -24.14
C ALA A 517 -5.73 -5.37 -25.08
N GLN A 518 -5.68 -5.06 -26.37
CA GLN A 518 -4.81 -5.74 -27.35
C GLN A 518 -3.33 -5.54 -27.04
N LEU A 519 -2.94 -4.33 -26.63
CA LEU A 519 -1.56 -4.04 -26.23
C LEU A 519 -1.19 -4.83 -24.96
N MET A 520 -2.08 -4.89 -23.97
CA MET A 520 -1.88 -5.70 -22.76
C MET A 520 -1.84 -7.20 -23.06
N MET A 521 -2.66 -7.71 -23.99
CA MET A 521 -2.61 -9.12 -24.40
C MET A 521 -1.25 -9.44 -25.05
N ARG A 522 -0.77 -8.59 -25.95
CA ARG A 522 0.54 -8.75 -26.60
C ARG A 522 1.68 -8.73 -25.58
N TYR A 523 1.64 -7.78 -24.65
CA TYR A 523 2.56 -7.70 -23.52
C TYR A 523 2.56 -8.98 -22.69
N TYR A 524 1.39 -9.44 -22.21
CA TYR A 524 1.25 -10.62 -21.38
C TYR A 524 1.77 -11.89 -22.08
N LYS A 525 1.50 -12.03 -23.37
CA LYS A 525 2.03 -13.16 -24.17
C LYS A 525 3.55 -13.10 -24.36
N GLY A 526 4.15 -11.91 -24.29
CA GLY A 526 5.59 -11.69 -24.39
C GLY A 526 6.37 -11.81 -23.09
N LEU A 527 5.67 -11.77 -21.94
CA LEU A 527 6.26 -12.10 -20.65
C LEU A 527 6.62 -13.59 -20.61
#